data_3b0905f665f82aad192aa600329959a7
#
_entry.id   3b0905f665f82aad192aa600329959a7
#
_cell.length_a   1.000
_cell.length_b   1.000
_cell.length_c   1.000
_cell.angle_alpha   90.00
_cell.angle_beta   90.00
_cell.angle_gamma   90.00
#
_symmetry.space_group_name_H-M   'P 1'
#
loop_
_entity.id
_entity.type
_entity.pdbx_description
1 polymer ?
#
loop_
_entity_poly.entity_id
_entity_poly.type
_entity_poly.pdbx_seq_one_letter_code
_entity_poly.pdbx_strand_id
1 'polypeptide(L)' 'MNIEYEKKFGNNIRRIREKRKMTQDTLSAKLQLSGCDITRSAVAKIEVGQRHVYPDEIKLIKEILNTTYDEL' A
#
# COMPACT_ATOMS: atom_id res chain seq x y z
N MET A 1 8.95 -7.50 13.75
CA MET A 1 7.81 -7.21 12.87
C MET A 1 6.60 -8.02 13.32
N ASN A 2 5.46 -7.39 13.48
CA ASN A 2 4.23 -8.08 13.89
C ASN A 2 3.47 -8.53 12.64
N ILE A 3 3.46 -9.83 12.39
CA ILE A 3 2.87 -10.40 11.18
C ILE A 3 1.37 -10.16 11.09
N GLU A 4 0.66 -10.20 12.20
CA GLU A 4 -0.80 -9.96 12.20
C GLU A 4 -1.11 -8.51 11.82
N TYR A 5 -0.36 -7.56 12.35
CA TYR A 5 -0.50 -6.15 11.98
C TYR A 5 -0.16 -5.92 10.52
N GLU A 6 0.90 -6.55 10.02
CA GLU A 6 1.31 -6.41 8.63
C GLU A 6 0.24 -6.94 7.69
N LYS A 7 -0.38 -8.08 8.02
CA LYS A 7 -1.45 -8.65 7.22
C LYS A 7 -2.71 -7.78 7.24
N LYS A 8 -3.06 -7.27 8.40
CA LYS A 8 -4.24 -6.41 8.55
C LYS A 8 -4.05 -5.11 7.78
N PHE A 9 -2.89 -4.49 7.91
CA PHE A 9 -2.53 -3.26 7.20
C PHE A 9 -2.55 -3.48 5.70
N GLY A 10 -1.91 -4.56 5.22
CA GLY A 10 -1.88 -4.91 3.81
C GLY A 10 -3.27 -5.19 3.24
N ASN A 11 -4.11 -5.89 4.00
CA ASN A 11 -5.48 -6.16 3.59
C ASN A 11 -6.30 -4.88 3.49
N ASN A 12 -6.08 -3.94 4.39
CA ASN A 12 -6.74 -2.64 4.35
C ASN A 12 -6.31 -1.86 3.09
N ILE A 13 -5.02 -1.88 2.76
CA ILE A 13 -4.52 -1.25 1.53
C ILE A 13 -5.20 -1.86 0.31
N ARG A 14 -5.25 -3.19 0.23
CA ARG A 14 -5.90 -3.88 -0.88
C ARG A 14 -7.37 -3.49 -1.01
N ARG A 15 -8.09 -3.52 0.10
CA ARG A 15 -9.52 -3.19 0.12
C ARG A 15 -9.78 -1.77 -0.38
N ILE A 16 -8.98 -0.80 0.11
CA ILE A 16 -9.12 0.60 -0.30
C ILE A 16 -8.73 0.77 -1.76
N ARG A 17 -7.64 0.12 -2.19
CA ARG A 17 -7.21 0.15 -3.58
C ARG A 17 -8.31 -0.35 -4.52
N GLU A 18 -8.93 -1.48 -4.19
CA GLU A 18 -10.01 -2.06 -4.98
C GLU A 18 -11.23 -1.14 -4.98
N LYS A 19 -11.53 -0.53 -3.84
CA LYS A 19 -12.62 0.44 -3.73
C LYS A 19 -12.39 1.65 -4.65
N ARG A 20 -11.13 2.07 -4.81
CA ARG A 20 -10.73 3.15 -5.72
C ARG A 20 -10.60 2.68 -7.17
N LYS A 21 -10.86 1.40 -7.43
CA LYS A 21 -10.76 0.78 -8.77
C LYS A 21 -9.36 0.90 -9.36
N MET A 22 -8.36 0.81 -8.50
CA MET A 22 -6.96 0.77 -8.90
C MET A 22 -6.44 -0.66 -8.95
N THR A 23 -5.61 -0.94 -9.96
CA THR A 23 -4.84 -2.19 -10.01
C THR A 23 -3.57 -2.05 -9.17
N GLN A 24 -2.91 -3.17 -8.88
CA GLN A 24 -1.59 -3.14 -8.23
C GLN A 24 -0.57 -2.38 -9.10
N ASP A 25 -0.65 -2.56 -10.42
CA ASP A 25 0.21 -1.84 -11.36
C ASP A 25 -0.01 -0.33 -11.27
N THR A 26 -1.26 0.11 -11.22
CA THR A 26 -1.58 1.54 -11.12
C THR A 26 -1.04 2.14 -9.82
N LEU A 27 -1.23 1.46 -8.70
CA LEU A 27 -0.70 1.93 -7.42
C LEU A 27 0.83 2.00 -7.47
N SER A 28 1.49 0.97 -7.97
CA SER A 28 2.94 0.96 -8.12
C SER A 28 3.43 2.12 -9.00
N ALA A 29 2.78 2.34 -10.15
CA ALA A 29 3.16 3.42 -11.06
C ALA A 29 3.04 4.79 -10.39
N LYS A 30 1.98 5.02 -9.63
CA LYS A 30 1.78 6.29 -8.91
C LYS A 30 2.83 6.48 -7.81
N LEU A 31 3.20 5.41 -7.11
CA LEU A 31 4.25 5.46 -6.11
C LEU A 31 5.59 5.81 -6.74
N GLN A 32 5.92 5.17 -7.85
CA GLN A 32 7.19 5.45 -8.56
C GLN A 32 7.25 6.88 -9.08
N LEU A 33 6.15 7.40 -9.59
CA LEU A 33 6.07 8.80 -10.03
C LEU A 33 6.27 9.78 -8.85
N SER A 34 5.94 9.35 -7.65
CA SER A 34 6.14 10.15 -6.43
C SER A 34 7.54 9.96 -5.83
N GLY A 35 8.42 9.26 -6.53
CA GLY A 35 9.78 9.03 -6.07
C GLY A 35 9.94 7.86 -5.11
N CYS A 36 8.92 7.02 -5.00
CA CYS A 36 8.94 5.85 -4.11
C CYS A 36 9.04 4.58 -4.96
N ASP A 37 10.17 3.89 -4.87
CA ASP A 37 10.46 2.72 -5.71
C ASP A 37 9.81 1.45 -5.15
N ILE A 38 8.48 1.41 -5.20
CA ILE A 38 7.71 0.23 -4.84
C ILE A 38 7.16 -0.37 -6.13
N THR A 39 7.67 -1.55 -6.47
CA THR A 39 7.27 -2.28 -7.68
C THR A 39 5.90 -2.95 -7.47
N ARG A 40 5.30 -3.44 -8.56
CA ARG A 40 4.06 -4.22 -8.46
C ARG A 40 4.24 -5.44 -7.55
N SER A 41 5.36 -6.15 -7.66
CA SER A 41 5.66 -7.30 -6.79
C SER A 41 5.71 -6.88 -5.32
N ALA A 42 6.28 -5.71 -5.03
CA ALA A 42 6.34 -5.18 -3.68
C ALA A 42 4.94 -4.82 -3.16
N VAL A 43 4.09 -4.23 -4.01
CA VAL A 43 2.69 -3.96 -3.65
C VAL A 43 1.97 -5.26 -3.28
N ALA A 44 2.14 -6.30 -4.11
CA ALA A 44 1.53 -7.60 -3.85
C ALA A 44 1.97 -8.17 -2.50
N LYS A 45 3.27 -8.08 -2.18
CA LYS A 45 3.81 -8.57 -0.91
C LYS A 45 3.30 -7.75 0.28
N ILE A 46 3.18 -6.44 0.12
CA ILE A 46 2.61 -5.58 1.16
C ILE A 46 1.17 -6.01 1.47
N GLU A 47 0.38 -6.27 0.44
CA GLU A 47 -1.04 -6.61 0.60
C GLU A 47 -1.28 -7.94 1.30
N VAL A 48 -0.32 -8.85 1.27
CA VAL A 48 -0.42 -10.13 1.98
C VAL A 48 0.43 -10.18 3.27
N GLY A 49 1.02 -9.05 3.65
CA GLY A 49 1.77 -8.95 4.90
C GLY A 49 3.18 -9.54 4.84
N GLN A 50 3.75 -9.69 3.65
CA GLN A 50 5.09 -10.24 3.47
C GLN A 50 6.17 -9.19 3.33
N ARG A 51 5.80 -7.92 3.28
CA ARG A 51 6.75 -6.81 3.20
C ARG A 51 6.32 -5.71 4.15
N HIS A 52 7.25 -5.28 4.99
CA HIS A 52 7.04 -4.14 5.89
C HIS A 52 6.93 -2.84 5.08
N VAL A 53 6.10 -1.91 5.57
CA VAL A 53 5.92 -0.60 4.95
C VAL A 53 6.45 0.46 5.90
N TYR A 54 7.37 1.29 5.41
CA TYR A 54 8.01 2.34 6.22
C TYR A 54 7.12 3.59 6.29
N PRO A 55 7.29 4.44 7.31
CA PRO A 55 6.40 5.60 7.53
C PRO A 55 6.27 6.53 6.33
N ASP A 56 7.35 6.80 5.61
CA ASP A 56 7.32 7.66 4.42
C ASP A 56 6.52 7.00 3.28
N GLU A 57 6.62 5.68 3.16
CA GLU A 57 5.85 4.92 2.18
C GLU A 57 4.36 4.92 2.54
N ILE A 58 4.04 4.77 3.82
CA ILE A 58 2.66 4.81 4.31
C ILE A 58 2.01 6.15 3.96
N LYS A 59 2.74 7.24 4.16
CA LYS A 59 2.25 8.59 3.85
C LYS A 59 1.86 8.72 2.38
N LEU A 60 2.73 8.24 1.47
CA LEU A 60 2.47 8.31 0.04
C LEU A 60 1.29 7.42 -0.36
N ILE A 61 1.23 6.21 0.17
CA ILE A 61 0.11 5.29 -0.09
C ILE A 61 -1.20 5.93 0.36
N LYS A 62 -1.21 6.53 1.55
CA LYS A 62 -2.38 7.23 2.07
C LYS A 62 -2.84 8.33 1.12
N GLU A 63 -1.91 9.13 0.63
CA GLU A 63 -2.22 10.24 -0.28
C GLU A 63 -2.74 9.73 -1.62
N ILE A 64 -2.08 8.73 -2.20
CA ILE A 64 -2.46 8.16 -3.50
C ILE A 64 -3.83 7.51 -3.44
N LEU A 65 -4.12 6.79 -2.36
CA LEU A 65 -5.41 6.13 -2.17
C LEU A 65 -6.49 7.10 -1.68
N ASN A 66 -6.12 8.33 -1.36
CA ASN A 66 -7.04 9.33 -0.83
C ASN A 66 -7.81 8.80 0.37
N THR A 67 -7.08 8.33 1.35
CA THR A 67 -7.62 7.74 2.57
C THR A 67 -7.01 8.39 3.81
N THR A 68 -7.32 7.86 4.98
CA THR A 68 -6.81 8.35 6.26
C THR A 68 -5.97 7.29 6.93
N TYR A 69 -5.14 7.71 7.91
CA TYR A 69 -4.36 6.74 8.70
C TYR A 69 -5.27 5.79 9.48
N ASP A 70 -6.44 6.28 9.92
CA ASP A 70 -7.38 5.45 10.67
C ASP A 70 -7.94 4.31 9.83
N GLU A 71 -8.04 4.48 8.52
CA GLU A 71 -8.55 3.44 7.62
C GLU A 71 -7.47 2.42 7.22
N LEU A 72 -6.22 2.77 7.40
CA LEU A 72 -5.10 1.89 7.15
C LEU A 72 -4.77 1.11 8.44
#